data_5c90c077ff64bee87a9333d7cf4f2778
#
_entry.id   5c90c077ff64bee87a9333d7cf4f2778
#
_cell.length_a   1.000
_cell.length_b   1.000
_cell.length_c   1.000
_cell.angle_alpha   90.00
_cell.angle_beta   90.00
_cell.angle_gamma   90.00
#
_symmetry.space_group_name_H-M   'P 1'
#
loop_
_entity.id
_entity.type
_entity.pdbx_description
1 polymer ?
#
loop_
_entity_poly.entity_id
_entity_poly.type
_entity_poly.pdbx_seq_one_letter_code
_entity_poly.pdbx_strand_id
1 'polypeptide(L)'
;MAERTTLQIGGITLTRVLYIDVMIPPEVAGLTIDDVQSVAWRAPEWASDTEFGASASAWIIESEGERIVLDPLQAADEVLHDPAAGSAHTDAFIELMEREGFPVETIDTVLISHIETVGMMGRRDEAGEWVPLFPNARIVIPRASLVAFERAPGDFPSTAVWRQFIDAGLVDSIDDGAEVVPGMRAELTGAHNPGHTVFHFGSGPDATWLGHLAVSPLHLATGLCPQQHPEPERAWEILQGFRDDGRVLLGPLWPSPGIGRWHNDAFHVGADSAV
;
A
#
# COMPACT_ATOMS: atom_id res chain seq x y z
N MET A 1 0.33 -22.17 0.18
CA MET A 1 1.09 -20.95 -0.12
C MET A 1 0.17 -20.08 -0.96
N ALA A 2 -0.04 -18.83 -0.60
CA ALA A 2 -0.78 -17.90 -1.45
C ALA A 2 -0.08 -17.81 -2.81
N GLU A 3 -0.85 -17.80 -3.89
CA GLU A 3 -0.32 -17.72 -5.24
C GLU A 3 0.34 -16.33 -5.43
N ARG A 4 1.53 -16.33 -6.03
CA ARG A 4 2.26 -15.07 -6.31
C ARG A 4 1.47 -14.24 -7.32
N THR A 5 1.07 -13.05 -6.95
CA THR A 5 0.42 -12.12 -7.88
C THR A 5 1.48 -11.31 -8.63
N THR A 6 1.45 -11.41 -9.95
CA THR A 6 2.32 -10.61 -10.83
C THR A 6 1.48 -10.05 -11.97
N LEU A 7 1.64 -8.74 -12.23
CA LEU A 7 0.99 -8.02 -13.33
C LEU A 7 2.05 -7.46 -14.27
N GLN A 8 1.81 -7.54 -15.59
CA GLN A 8 2.62 -6.90 -16.59
C GLN A 8 1.81 -5.77 -17.24
N ILE A 9 2.29 -4.53 -17.12
CA ILE A 9 1.62 -3.34 -17.68
C ILE A 9 2.62 -2.56 -18.51
N GLY A 10 2.54 -2.71 -19.82
CA GLY A 10 3.57 -2.15 -20.70
C GLY A 10 4.97 -2.66 -20.36
N GLY A 11 5.89 -1.75 -20.09
CA GLY A 11 7.27 -2.06 -19.66
C GLY A 11 7.45 -2.32 -18.17
N ILE A 12 6.37 -2.27 -17.38
CA ILE A 12 6.41 -2.39 -15.93
C ILE A 12 5.96 -3.78 -15.51
N THR A 13 6.73 -4.42 -14.62
CA THR A 13 6.31 -5.63 -13.89
C THR A 13 6.00 -5.26 -12.45
N LEU A 14 4.79 -5.59 -11.97
CA LEU A 14 4.40 -5.45 -10.58
C LEU A 14 4.32 -6.83 -9.93
N THR A 15 5.03 -7.05 -8.85
CA THR A 15 4.98 -8.29 -8.08
C THR A 15 4.60 -8.02 -6.64
N ARG A 16 3.57 -8.69 -6.18
CA ARG A 16 3.12 -8.60 -4.79
C ARG A 16 3.95 -9.50 -3.88
N VAL A 17 4.45 -8.92 -2.79
CA VAL A 17 5.08 -9.65 -1.68
C VAL A 17 4.16 -9.52 -0.46
N LEU A 18 3.44 -10.58 -0.16
CA LEU A 18 2.50 -10.68 0.97
C LEU A 18 3.26 -11.07 2.23
N TYR A 19 3.25 -10.24 3.27
CA TYR A 19 3.97 -10.49 4.52
C TYR A 19 3.10 -10.55 5.78
N ILE A 20 1.86 -10.05 5.73
CA ILE A 20 0.84 -10.24 6.77
C ILE A 20 -0.45 -10.70 6.10
N ASP A 21 -1.11 -11.70 6.68
CA ASP A 21 -2.40 -12.19 6.24
C ASP A 21 -3.19 -12.59 7.49
N VAL A 22 -4.27 -11.89 7.77
CA VAL A 22 -5.04 -11.99 9.02
C VAL A 22 -6.54 -11.86 8.77
N MET A 23 -7.32 -12.39 9.69
CA MET A 23 -8.75 -12.12 9.77
C MET A 23 -8.99 -11.04 10.82
N ILE A 24 -9.80 -10.03 10.50
CA ILE A 24 -10.09 -8.90 11.39
C ILE A 24 -11.60 -8.62 11.45
N PRO A 25 -12.10 -8.04 12.56
CA PRO A 25 -13.48 -7.62 12.67
C PRO A 25 -13.83 -6.54 11.65
N PRO A 26 -15.03 -6.60 11.02
CA PRO A 26 -15.45 -5.62 10.00
C PRO A 26 -15.41 -4.17 10.47
N GLU A 27 -15.67 -3.94 11.75
CA GLU A 27 -15.70 -2.61 12.36
C GLU A 27 -14.35 -1.87 12.23
N VAL A 28 -13.25 -2.61 12.13
CA VAL A 28 -11.91 -2.03 11.89
C VAL A 28 -11.86 -1.27 10.55
N ALA A 29 -12.63 -1.72 9.56
CA ALA A 29 -12.77 -1.04 8.27
C ALA A 29 -14.04 -0.17 8.18
N GLY A 30 -14.75 0.03 9.30
CA GLY A 30 -16.01 0.78 9.30
C GLY A 30 -17.17 0.06 8.60
N LEU A 31 -17.10 -1.26 8.52
CA LEU A 31 -18.14 -2.13 7.94
C LEU A 31 -18.85 -2.93 9.04
N THR A 32 -20.00 -3.50 8.69
CA THR A 32 -20.70 -4.49 9.51
C THR A 32 -20.53 -5.89 8.93
N ILE A 33 -20.82 -6.91 9.73
CA ILE A 33 -20.79 -8.30 9.22
C ILE A 33 -21.85 -8.52 8.14
N ASP A 34 -22.98 -7.84 8.20
CA ASP A 34 -24.02 -7.90 7.18
C ASP A 34 -23.53 -7.32 5.85
N ASP A 35 -22.72 -6.23 5.88
CA ASP A 35 -22.08 -5.68 4.69
C ASP A 35 -21.15 -6.70 4.05
N VAL A 36 -20.30 -7.34 4.85
CA VAL A 36 -19.38 -8.40 4.39
C VAL A 36 -20.17 -9.55 3.78
N GLN A 37 -21.24 -9.99 4.43
CA GLN A 37 -22.06 -11.12 3.96
C GLN A 37 -22.90 -10.81 2.71
N SER A 38 -23.14 -9.54 2.42
CA SER A 38 -23.89 -9.12 1.22
C SER A 38 -23.12 -9.35 -0.07
N VAL A 39 -21.80 -9.51 -0.03
CA VAL A 39 -20.94 -9.60 -1.20
C VAL A 39 -20.90 -11.03 -1.74
N ALA A 40 -21.38 -11.22 -2.97
CA ALA A 40 -21.58 -12.54 -3.58
C ALA A 40 -20.27 -13.31 -3.88
N TRP A 41 -19.16 -12.60 -4.12
CA TRP A 41 -17.86 -13.21 -4.43
C TRP A 41 -17.03 -13.57 -3.20
N ARG A 42 -17.52 -13.28 -2.00
CA ARG A 42 -16.76 -13.65 -0.81
C ARG A 42 -16.53 -15.18 -0.78
N ALA A 43 -15.30 -15.54 -0.52
CA ALA A 43 -14.89 -16.91 -0.26
C ALA A 43 -14.49 -17.06 1.22
N PRO A 44 -14.41 -18.26 1.78
CA PRO A 44 -14.01 -18.48 3.15
C PRO A 44 -12.64 -17.84 3.52
N GLU A 45 -11.74 -17.76 2.57
CA GLU A 45 -10.44 -17.08 2.70
C GLU A 45 -10.56 -15.56 2.76
N TRP A 46 -11.69 -14.98 2.36
CA TRP A 46 -11.97 -13.54 2.36
C TRP A 46 -12.87 -13.10 3.51
N ALA A 47 -13.76 -13.96 3.95
CA ALA A 47 -14.70 -13.63 5.00
C ALA A 47 -15.22 -14.89 5.69
N SER A 48 -15.27 -14.86 7.03
CA SER A 48 -15.98 -15.79 7.90
C SER A 48 -17.36 -15.25 8.26
N ASP A 49 -18.01 -15.88 9.24
CA ASP A 49 -19.29 -15.38 9.78
C ASP A 49 -19.13 -14.12 10.66
N THR A 50 -17.91 -13.81 11.10
CA THR A 50 -17.64 -12.74 12.07
C THR A 50 -16.48 -11.82 11.68
N GLU A 51 -15.67 -12.20 10.69
CA GLU A 51 -14.44 -11.51 10.33
C GLU A 51 -14.24 -11.46 8.81
N PHE A 52 -13.41 -10.55 8.35
CA PHE A 52 -12.97 -10.52 6.96
C PHE A 52 -11.44 -10.49 6.85
N GLY A 53 -10.93 -10.96 5.71
CA GLY A 53 -9.51 -11.00 5.43
C GLY A 53 -8.93 -9.61 5.20
N ALA A 54 -7.84 -9.33 5.88
CA ALA A 54 -6.96 -8.21 5.62
C ALA A 54 -5.52 -8.70 5.49
N SER A 55 -4.72 -8.00 4.73
CA SER A 55 -3.33 -8.38 4.56
C SER A 55 -2.43 -7.15 4.54
N ALA A 56 -1.12 -7.34 4.70
CA ALA A 56 -0.17 -6.31 4.34
C ALA A 56 0.77 -6.85 3.26
N SER A 57 0.98 -6.04 2.25
CA SER A 57 1.81 -6.40 1.10
C SER A 57 2.69 -5.23 0.70
N ALA A 58 3.94 -5.54 0.36
CA ALA A 58 4.77 -4.65 -0.45
C ALA A 58 4.59 -5.03 -1.93
N TRP A 59 4.60 -4.05 -2.81
CA TRP A 59 4.60 -4.31 -4.24
C TRP A 59 5.93 -3.91 -4.84
N ILE A 60 6.56 -4.85 -5.53
CA ILE A 60 7.82 -4.60 -6.23
C ILE A 60 7.51 -4.21 -7.66
N ILE A 61 8.03 -3.08 -8.06
CA ILE A 61 7.94 -2.55 -9.42
C ILE A 61 9.30 -2.73 -10.06
N GLU A 62 9.35 -3.41 -11.19
CA GLU A 62 10.54 -3.51 -12.02
C GLU A 62 10.29 -2.80 -13.35
N SER A 63 11.11 -1.79 -13.66
CA SER A 63 11.04 -1.01 -14.88
C SER A 63 12.43 -0.52 -15.29
N GLU A 64 12.84 -0.78 -16.53
CA GLU A 64 14.11 -0.31 -17.12
C GLU A 64 15.37 -0.64 -16.28
N GLY A 65 15.30 -1.69 -15.48
CA GLY A 65 16.39 -2.14 -14.59
C GLY A 65 16.37 -1.53 -13.21
N GLU A 66 15.44 -0.64 -12.90
CA GLU A 66 15.18 -0.09 -11.58
C GLU A 66 14.18 -1.00 -10.81
N ARG A 67 14.40 -1.17 -9.50
CA ARG A 67 13.53 -1.87 -8.58
C ARG A 67 13.02 -0.94 -7.51
N ILE A 68 11.70 -0.78 -7.48
CA ILE A 68 11.01 0.06 -6.52
C ILE A 68 10.17 -0.83 -5.61
N VAL A 69 10.28 -0.65 -4.29
CA VAL A 69 9.28 -1.19 -3.36
C VAL A 69 8.24 -0.11 -3.07
N LEU A 70 6.98 -0.46 -3.26
CA LEU A 70 5.85 0.46 -3.10
C LEU A 70 5.09 0.14 -1.82
N ASP A 71 4.90 1.16 -0.98
CA ASP A 71 4.12 1.16 0.26
C ASP A 71 4.38 -0.01 1.23
N PRO A 72 5.62 -0.29 1.66
CA PRO A 72 5.89 -1.26 2.72
C PRO A 72 5.56 -0.65 4.10
N LEU A 73 4.39 0.02 4.21
CA LEU A 73 4.03 0.88 5.36
C LEU A 73 3.50 0.11 6.56
N GLN A 74 3.00 -1.11 6.37
CA GLN A 74 2.39 -1.86 7.45
C GLN A 74 3.44 -2.64 8.23
N ALA A 75 3.39 -2.51 9.54
CA ALA A 75 4.11 -3.34 10.48
C ALA A 75 3.15 -3.74 11.60
N ALA A 76 3.42 -4.88 12.24
CA ALA A 76 2.73 -5.19 13.48
C ALA A 76 3.06 -4.11 14.54
N ASP A 77 2.10 -3.77 15.40
CA ASP A 77 2.28 -2.77 16.47
C ASP A 77 3.50 -3.08 17.36
N GLU A 78 3.83 -4.35 17.50
CA GLU A 78 4.99 -4.82 18.25
C GLU A 78 6.31 -4.27 17.68
N VAL A 79 6.40 -4.04 16.36
CA VAL A 79 7.60 -3.45 15.74
C VAL A 79 7.88 -2.05 16.26
N LEU A 80 6.82 -1.30 16.59
CA LEU A 80 6.92 0.06 17.09
C LEU A 80 7.21 0.13 18.60
N HIS A 81 6.71 -0.86 19.35
CA HIS A 81 6.66 -0.82 20.82
C HIS A 81 7.56 -1.86 21.50
N ASP A 82 7.87 -2.98 20.85
CA ASP A 82 8.81 -4.01 21.33
C ASP A 82 9.96 -4.20 20.33
N PRO A 83 11.16 -3.69 20.66
CA PRO A 83 12.32 -3.83 19.77
C PRO A 83 12.71 -5.28 19.45
N ALA A 84 12.45 -6.22 20.36
CA ALA A 84 12.80 -7.63 20.13
C ALA A 84 11.79 -8.31 19.19
N ALA A 85 10.49 -8.08 19.39
CA ALA A 85 9.45 -8.55 18.47
C ALA A 85 9.61 -7.88 17.10
N GLY A 86 9.93 -6.58 17.09
CA GLY A 86 10.19 -5.82 15.87
C GLY A 86 11.34 -6.39 15.05
N SER A 87 12.44 -6.79 15.69
CA SER A 87 13.58 -7.42 15.01
C SER A 87 13.17 -8.74 14.34
N ALA A 88 12.49 -9.63 15.06
CA ALA A 88 12.06 -10.92 14.50
C ALA A 88 11.10 -10.76 13.30
N HIS A 89 10.21 -9.78 13.37
CA HIS A 89 9.28 -9.49 12.26
C HIS A 89 10.02 -8.92 11.03
N THR A 90 10.97 -8.03 11.26
CA THR A 90 11.82 -7.46 10.21
C THR A 90 12.69 -8.52 9.56
N ASP A 91 13.30 -9.41 10.36
CA ASP A 91 14.13 -10.50 9.85
C ASP A 91 13.31 -11.46 8.98
N ALA A 92 12.09 -11.81 9.41
CA ALA A 92 11.17 -12.64 8.63
C ALA A 92 10.76 -11.97 7.30
N PHE A 93 10.60 -10.64 7.29
CA PHE A 93 10.33 -9.89 6.06
C PHE A 93 11.54 -9.89 5.12
N ILE A 94 12.75 -9.71 5.63
CA ILE A 94 13.99 -9.77 4.82
C ILE A 94 14.13 -11.16 4.19
N GLU A 95 13.97 -12.24 4.97
CA GLU A 95 14.01 -13.62 4.47
C GLU A 95 12.93 -13.87 3.40
N LEU A 96 11.75 -13.29 3.58
CA LEU A 96 10.67 -13.36 2.58
C LEU A 96 11.07 -12.66 1.28
N MET A 97 11.57 -11.42 1.36
CA MET A 97 12.02 -10.66 0.20
C MET A 97 13.11 -11.39 -0.58
N GLU A 98 14.10 -11.97 0.11
CA GLU A 98 15.15 -12.78 -0.51
C GLU A 98 14.59 -14.03 -1.20
N ARG A 99 13.69 -14.76 -0.54
CA ARG A 99 13.02 -15.94 -1.10
C ARG A 99 12.19 -15.63 -2.35
N GLU A 100 11.55 -14.47 -2.37
CA GLU A 100 10.77 -13.99 -3.52
C GLU A 100 11.65 -13.44 -4.66
N GLY A 101 12.97 -13.36 -4.47
CA GLY A 101 13.93 -12.90 -5.48
C GLY A 101 14.21 -11.39 -5.46
N PHE A 102 13.85 -10.72 -4.37
CA PHE A 102 14.02 -9.28 -4.16
C PHE A 102 14.84 -8.97 -2.89
N PRO A 103 16.13 -9.40 -2.79
CA PRO A 103 16.95 -9.04 -1.64
C PRO A 103 16.89 -7.54 -1.37
N VAL A 104 16.79 -7.14 -0.11
CA VAL A 104 16.57 -5.72 0.27
C VAL A 104 17.67 -4.79 -0.23
N GLU A 105 18.88 -5.30 -0.46
CA GLU A 105 20.02 -4.57 -1.02
C GLU A 105 19.88 -4.28 -2.52
N THR A 106 18.96 -4.96 -3.20
CA THR A 106 18.70 -4.80 -4.65
C THR A 106 17.59 -3.81 -4.97
N ILE A 107 17.02 -3.21 -3.95
CA ILE A 107 15.98 -2.19 -4.10
C ILE A 107 16.65 -0.82 -4.24
N ASP A 108 16.30 -0.10 -5.30
CA ASP A 108 16.85 1.22 -5.62
C ASP A 108 16.01 2.35 -4.99
N THR A 109 14.69 2.13 -4.88
CA THR A 109 13.75 3.14 -4.39
C THR A 109 12.70 2.51 -3.47
N VAL A 110 12.45 3.16 -2.33
CA VAL A 110 11.26 2.97 -1.51
C VAL A 110 10.30 4.10 -1.84
N LEU A 111 9.23 3.80 -2.56
CA LEU A 111 8.19 4.76 -2.92
C LEU A 111 7.00 4.61 -1.98
N ILE A 112 6.53 5.70 -1.41
CA ILE A 112 5.33 5.66 -0.56
C ILE A 112 4.24 6.58 -1.09
N SER A 113 3.00 6.19 -0.91
CA SER A 113 1.82 6.97 -1.30
C SER A 113 1.55 8.14 -0.35
N HIS A 114 2.01 8.05 0.90
CA HIS A 114 1.85 9.08 1.93
C HIS A 114 2.70 8.78 3.16
N ILE A 115 2.99 9.79 3.97
CA ILE A 115 3.64 9.59 5.27
C ILE A 115 2.62 8.99 6.24
N GLU A 116 2.99 7.84 6.81
CA GLU A 116 2.26 7.14 7.87
C GLU A 116 3.26 6.49 8.83
N THR A 117 3.03 5.26 9.28
CA THR A 117 4.02 4.51 10.05
C THR A 117 5.27 4.24 9.21
N VAL A 118 6.39 3.99 9.87
CA VAL A 118 7.63 3.61 9.16
C VAL A 118 7.51 2.20 8.54
N GLY A 119 6.66 1.34 9.10
CA GLY A 119 6.42 0.00 8.56
C GLY A 119 7.73 -0.79 8.35
N MET A 120 7.85 -1.40 7.18
CA MET A 120 9.03 -2.15 6.74
C MET A 120 10.07 -1.28 6.01
N MET A 121 10.05 0.04 6.17
CA MET A 121 11.11 0.91 5.62
C MET A 121 12.30 1.07 6.54
N GLY A 122 12.10 0.87 7.83
CA GLY A 122 13.11 1.03 8.87
C GLY A 122 13.28 -0.20 9.74
N ARG A 123 14.46 -0.35 10.29
CA ARG A 123 14.75 -1.35 11.31
C ARG A 123 15.65 -0.75 12.39
N ARG A 124 15.73 -1.40 13.53
CA ARG A 124 16.73 -1.04 14.54
C ARG A 124 18.02 -1.77 14.27
N ASP A 125 19.14 -1.07 14.42
CA ASP A 125 20.47 -1.66 14.40
C ASP A 125 20.86 -2.24 15.78
N GLU A 126 22.09 -2.74 15.90
CA GLU A 126 22.63 -3.31 17.15
C GLU A 126 22.74 -2.28 18.29
N ALA A 127 22.83 -0.99 17.98
CA ALA A 127 22.84 0.09 18.95
C ALA A 127 21.41 0.53 19.36
N GLY A 128 20.39 -0.01 18.70
CA GLY A 128 18.98 0.36 18.89
C GLY A 128 18.56 1.62 18.13
N GLU A 129 19.39 2.11 17.24
CA GLU A 129 19.07 3.27 16.39
C GLU A 129 18.28 2.84 15.15
N TRP A 130 17.42 3.73 14.67
CA TRP A 130 16.69 3.48 13.44
C TRP A 130 17.57 3.66 12.21
N VAL A 131 17.59 2.64 11.36
CA VAL A 131 18.30 2.66 10.07
C VAL A 131 17.36 2.19 8.96
N PRO A 132 17.58 2.62 7.70
CA PRO A 132 16.79 2.11 6.57
C PRO A 132 16.89 0.58 6.46
N LEU A 133 15.76 -0.08 6.18
CA LEU A 133 15.74 -1.50 5.90
C LEU A 133 16.33 -1.82 4.52
N PHE A 134 16.13 -0.93 3.56
CA PHE A 134 16.65 -1.03 2.20
C PHE A 134 17.90 -0.14 2.09
N PRO A 135 19.09 -0.69 2.33
CA PRO A 135 20.29 0.12 2.61
C PRO A 135 20.80 0.92 1.41
N ASN A 136 20.45 0.52 0.19
CA ASN A 136 20.86 1.18 -1.04
C ASN A 136 19.78 2.09 -1.62
N ALA A 137 18.56 2.05 -1.07
CA ALA A 137 17.42 2.75 -1.62
C ALA A 137 17.33 4.21 -1.18
N ARG A 138 16.81 5.05 -2.07
CA ARG A 138 16.24 6.36 -1.73
C ARG A 138 14.80 6.18 -1.27
N ILE A 139 14.36 6.95 -0.30
CA ILE A 139 12.94 7.02 0.11
C ILE A 139 12.31 8.18 -0.65
N VAL A 140 11.31 7.88 -1.47
CA VAL A 140 10.60 8.87 -2.28
C VAL A 140 9.18 9.04 -1.78
N ILE A 141 8.80 10.27 -1.46
CA ILE A 141 7.49 10.60 -0.89
C ILE A 141 6.81 11.71 -1.69
N PRO A 142 5.46 11.81 -1.67
CA PRO A 142 4.77 12.96 -2.24
C PRO A 142 5.18 14.26 -1.53
N ARG A 143 5.52 15.30 -2.30
CA ARG A 143 5.91 16.60 -1.73
C ARG A 143 4.86 17.17 -0.79
N ALA A 144 3.57 16.97 -1.10
CA ALA A 144 2.48 17.42 -0.24
C ALA A 144 2.48 16.74 1.13
N SER A 145 2.84 15.44 1.21
CA SER A 145 3.06 14.73 2.48
C SER A 145 4.21 15.31 3.28
N LEU A 146 5.34 15.59 2.63
CA LEU A 146 6.50 16.19 3.30
C LEU A 146 6.16 17.57 3.86
N VAL A 147 5.49 18.42 3.07
CA VAL A 147 5.04 19.75 3.50
C VAL A 147 4.08 19.66 4.68
N ALA A 148 3.14 18.72 4.67
CA ALA A 148 2.21 18.52 5.79
C ALA A 148 2.96 18.06 7.05
N PHE A 149 3.88 17.10 6.91
CA PHE A 149 4.72 16.63 8.00
C PHE A 149 5.58 17.76 8.61
N GLU A 150 6.20 18.60 7.80
CA GLU A 150 7.02 19.72 8.29
C GLU A 150 6.19 20.76 9.05
N ARG A 151 4.93 20.98 8.66
CA ARG A 151 4.03 21.93 9.34
C ARG A 151 3.51 21.43 10.68
N ALA A 152 3.20 20.14 10.78
CA ALA A 152 2.59 19.52 11.96
C ALA A 152 3.11 18.11 12.18
N PRO A 153 4.41 17.93 12.48
CA PRO A 153 5.02 16.59 12.58
C PRO A 153 4.38 15.72 13.67
N GLY A 154 3.82 16.34 14.72
CA GLY A 154 3.13 15.63 15.80
C GLY A 154 1.81 14.95 15.39
N ASP A 155 1.27 15.28 14.21
CA ASP A 155 0.05 14.68 13.68
C ASP A 155 0.33 13.36 12.97
N PHE A 156 1.61 12.97 12.81
CA PHE A 156 2.01 11.78 12.07
C PHE A 156 2.61 10.71 12.99
N PRO A 157 2.30 9.44 12.75
CA PRO A 157 2.96 8.33 13.43
C PRO A 157 4.46 8.29 13.13
N SER A 158 5.24 7.68 14.02
CA SER A 158 6.69 7.48 13.83
C SER A 158 7.50 8.76 13.53
N THR A 159 7.03 9.92 14.00
CA THR A 159 7.63 11.24 13.72
C THR A 159 9.14 11.29 13.93
N ALA A 160 9.65 10.68 15.01
CA ALA A 160 11.08 10.70 15.31
C ALA A 160 11.92 9.98 14.24
N VAL A 161 11.40 8.87 13.71
CA VAL A 161 12.09 8.09 12.67
C VAL A 161 12.04 8.85 11.33
N TRP A 162 10.88 9.38 10.96
CA TRP A 162 10.76 10.21 9.76
C TRP A 162 11.70 11.41 9.81
N ARG A 163 11.77 12.11 10.96
CA ARG A 163 12.70 13.24 11.14
C ARG A 163 14.15 12.79 10.94
N GLN A 164 14.54 11.65 11.53
CA GLN A 164 15.87 11.11 11.39
C GLN A 164 16.23 10.82 9.91
N PHE A 165 15.33 10.20 9.15
CA PHE A 165 15.57 9.91 7.73
C PHE A 165 15.63 11.18 6.87
N ILE A 166 14.78 12.16 7.14
CA ILE A 166 14.79 13.47 6.46
C ILE A 166 16.09 14.22 6.76
N ASP A 167 16.48 14.32 8.02
CA ASP A 167 17.68 15.04 8.45
C ASP A 167 18.98 14.37 7.94
N ALA A 168 18.96 13.05 7.76
CA ALA A 168 20.05 12.30 7.13
C ALA A 168 20.10 12.46 5.60
N GLY A 169 19.15 13.19 4.99
CA GLY A 169 19.09 13.42 3.56
C GLY A 169 18.75 12.16 2.74
N LEU A 170 18.05 11.19 3.34
CA LEU A 170 17.65 9.93 2.68
C LEU A 170 16.34 10.05 1.91
N VAL A 171 15.59 11.15 2.16
CA VAL A 171 14.25 11.36 1.63
C VAL A 171 14.27 12.33 0.47
N ASP A 172 13.74 11.91 -0.67
CA ASP A 172 13.42 12.74 -1.83
C ASP A 172 11.90 12.93 -1.93
N SER A 173 11.47 13.87 -2.77
CA SER A 173 10.04 14.10 -2.97
C SER A 173 9.66 14.19 -4.43
N ILE A 174 8.42 13.76 -4.74
CA ILE A 174 7.81 13.88 -6.06
C ILE A 174 6.63 14.85 -6.03
N ASP A 175 6.39 15.51 -7.15
CA ASP A 175 5.26 16.41 -7.33
C ASP A 175 4.02 15.66 -7.87
N ASP A 176 2.87 16.27 -7.72
CA ASP A 176 1.64 15.83 -8.39
C ASP A 176 1.84 15.80 -9.91
N GLY A 177 1.37 14.74 -10.56
CA GLY A 177 1.53 14.50 -11.98
C GLY A 177 2.92 14.03 -12.41
N ALA A 178 3.89 13.86 -11.50
CA ALA A 178 5.22 13.38 -11.83
C ALA A 178 5.18 11.94 -12.39
N GLU A 179 5.99 11.69 -13.40
CA GLU A 179 6.32 10.35 -13.86
C GLU A 179 7.44 9.79 -12.96
N VAL A 180 7.15 8.68 -12.26
CA VAL A 180 8.10 8.03 -11.34
C VAL A 180 9.10 7.20 -12.12
N VAL A 181 8.59 6.32 -12.99
CA VAL A 181 9.31 5.59 -14.03
C VAL A 181 8.44 5.61 -15.28
N PRO A 182 8.98 5.32 -16.48
CA PRO A 182 8.21 5.34 -17.72
C PRO A 182 6.91 4.53 -17.61
N GLY A 183 5.78 5.21 -17.77
CA GLY A 183 4.44 4.60 -17.64
C GLY A 183 3.90 4.48 -16.21
N MET A 184 4.55 5.08 -15.21
CA MET A 184 4.02 5.18 -13.85
C MET A 184 3.93 6.64 -13.41
N ARG A 185 2.72 7.14 -13.13
CA ARG A 185 2.46 8.53 -12.79
C ARG A 185 1.78 8.69 -11.43
N ALA A 186 2.22 9.67 -10.65
CA ALA A 186 1.63 10.08 -9.40
C ALA A 186 0.42 11.01 -9.60
N GLU A 187 -0.64 10.83 -8.81
CA GLU A 187 -1.78 11.74 -8.73
C GLU A 187 -2.12 12.02 -7.26
N LEU A 188 -2.04 13.28 -6.86
CA LEU A 188 -2.37 13.72 -5.51
C LEU A 188 -3.88 13.68 -5.26
N THR A 189 -4.32 12.86 -4.33
CA THR A 189 -5.72 12.81 -3.88
C THR A 189 -5.96 13.65 -2.63
N GLY A 190 -5.06 13.56 -1.66
CA GLY A 190 -5.18 14.23 -0.36
C GLY A 190 -6.38 13.80 0.48
N ALA A 191 -7.12 12.78 0.06
CA ALA A 191 -8.40 12.43 0.68
C ALA A 191 -8.28 11.53 1.90
N HIS A 192 -7.22 10.71 1.99
CA HIS A 192 -6.94 9.86 3.17
C HIS A 192 -6.18 10.65 4.25
N ASN A 193 -5.10 11.30 3.84
CA ASN A 193 -4.36 12.25 4.66
C ASN A 193 -3.77 13.36 3.75
N PRO A 194 -3.25 14.46 4.32
CA PRO A 194 -2.58 15.47 3.53
C PRO A 194 -1.40 14.88 2.77
N GLY A 195 -1.48 14.89 1.44
CA GLY A 195 -0.43 14.38 0.58
C GLY A 195 -0.62 12.94 0.09
N HIS A 196 -1.70 12.25 0.49
CA HIS A 196 -2.01 10.93 -0.07
C HIS A 196 -2.09 10.99 -1.60
N THR A 197 -1.39 10.05 -2.23
CA THR A 197 -1.18 9.97 -3.67
C THR A 197 -1.53 8.57 -4.16
N VAL A 198 -2.22 8.46 -5.27
CA VAL A 198 -2.40 7.22 -6.02
C VAL A 198 -1.38 7.14 -7.15
N PHE A 199 -1.07 5.92 -7.62
CA PHE A 199 -0.16 5.73 -8.73
C PHE A 199 -0.85 5.00 -9.87
N HIS A 200 -0.80 5.60 -11.05
CA HIS A 200 -1.36 5.06 -12.28
C HIS A 200 -0.28 4.37 -13.09
N PHE A 201 -0.60 3.21 -13.65
CA PHE A 201 0.30 2.40 -14.47
C PHE A 201 -0.26 2.25 -15.88
N GLY A 202 0.64 2.30 -16.86
CA GLY A 202 0.33 2.15 -18.28
C GLY A 202 0.25 3.46 -19.05
N SER A 203 0.02 3.36 -20.35
CA SER A 203 -0.14 4.52 -21.25
C SER A 203 -1.56 5.12 -21.21
N GLY A 204 -2.50 4.39 -20.63
CA GLY A 204 -3.85 4.78 -20.25
C GLY A 204 -4.08 4.43 -18.78
N PRO A 205 -5.32 4.45 -18.30
CA PRO A 205 -5.63 3.98 -16.97
C PRO A 205 -5.70 2.44 -16.90
N ASP A 206 -4.56 1.76 -17.15
CA ASP A 206 -4.53 0.29 -17.19
C ASP A 206 -4.64 -0.30 -15.79
N ALA A 207 -3.93 0.31 -14.82
CA ALA A 207 -4.05 -0.03 -13.41
C ALA A 207 -3.81 1.19 -12.51
N THR A 208 -4.30 1.12 -11.26
CA THR A 208 -4.11 2.16 -10.25
C THR A 208 -3.84 1.55 -8.88
N TRP A 209 -2.74 1.96 -8.27
CA TRP A 209 -2.46 1.73 -6.85
C TRP A 209 -3.22 2.73 -6.01
N LEU A 210 -4.05 2.23 -5.10
CA LEU A 210 -4.95 3.07 -4.30
C LEU A 210 -4.34 3.58 -2.98
N GLY A 211 -3.19 3.02 -2.56
CA GLY A 211 -2.73 3.26 -1.19
C GLY A 211 -3.83 2.91 -0.19
N HIS A 212 -4.04 3.76 0.78
CA HIS A 212 -5.10 3.57 1.79
C HIS A 212 -6.44 4.22 1.41
N LEU A 213 -6.63 4.66 0.17
CA LEU A 213 -7.91 5.25 -0.26
C LEU A 213 -9.07 4.25 -0.14
N ALA A 214 -8.80 2.96 -0.36
CA ALA A 214 -9.73 1.87 -0.08
C ALA A 214 -9.00 0.76 0.69
N VAL A 215 -9.13 0.75 2.01
CA VAL A 215 -8.47 -0.24 2.88
C VAL A 215 -9.00 -1.67 2.70
N SER A 216 -10.20 -1.82 2.14
CA SER A 216 -10.78 -3.11 1.79
C SER A 216 -11.50 -3.03 0.44
N PRO A 217 -11.43 -4.08 -0.39
CA PRO A 217 -12.22 -4.17 -1.62
C PRO A 217 -13.72 -4.25 -1.34
N LEU A 218 -14.12 -4.56 -0.11
CA LEU A 218 -15.52 -4.59 0.32
C LEU A 218 -16.18 -3.21 0.21
N HIS A 219 -15.46 -2.11 0.45
CA HIS A 219 -16.00 -0.76 0.22
C HIS A 219 -16.45 -0.58 -1.23
N LEU A 220 -15.64 -1.05 -2.17
CA LEU A 220 -15.93 -0.95 -3.61
C LEU A 220 -17.08 -1.86 -4.02
N ALA A 221 -17.19 -3.04 -3.42
CA ALA A 221 -18.21 -4.02 -3.71
C ALA A 221 -19.59 -3.66 -3.12
N THR A 222 -19.61 -3.13 -1.90
CA THR A 222 -20.86 -2.73 -1.21
C THR A 222 -21.33 -1.34 -1.59
N GLY A 223 -20.47 -0.51 -2.17
CA GLY A 223 -20.76 0.89 -2.44
C GLY A 223 -20.73 1.78 -1.21
N LEU A 224 -20.16 1.30 -0.11
CA LEU A 224 -20.06 2.05 1.14
C LEU A 224 -18.84 2.95 1.14
N CYS A 225 -19.05 4.23 1.41
CA CYS A 225 -18.00 5.21 1.55
C CYS A 225 -17.10 4.86 2.75
N PRO A 226 -15.76 4.78 2.58
CA PRO A 226 -14.84 4.54 3.69
C PRO A 226 -14.87 5.69 4.70
N GLN A 227 -15.50 5.47 5.86
CA GLN A 227 -15.74 6.52 6.86
C GLN A 227 -14.51 6.89 7.71
N GLN A 228 -13.45 6.11 7.64
CA GLN A 228 -12.20 6.37 8.38
C GLN A 228 -11.37 7.52 7.80
N HIS A 229 -11.74 8.07 6.65
CA HIS A 229 -11.05 9.20 6.04
C HIS A 229 -11.50 10.53 6.64
N PRO A 230 -10.61 11.55 6.71
CA PRO A 230 -10.99 12.91 7.10
C PRO A 230 -12.02 13.54 6.15
N GLU A 231 -11.96 13.18 4.87
CA GLU A 231 -12.87 13.64 3.80
C GLU A 231 -13.48 12.43 3.06
N PRO A 232 -14.40 11.67 3.72
CA PRO A 232 -14.87 10.40 3.18
C PRO A 232 -15.64 10.55 1.86
N GLU A 233 -16.44 11.60 1.70
CA GLU A 233 -17.19 11.87 0.46
C GLU A 233 -16.22 12.10 -0.71
N ARG A 234 -15.15 12.85 -0.48
CA ARG A 234 -14.12 13.09 -1.50
C ARG A 234 -13.37 11.81 -1.85
N ALA A 235 -13.00 11.00 -0.85
CA ALA A 235 -12.39 9.70 -1.09
C ALA A 235 -13.29 8.82 -1.96
N TRP A 236 -14.59 8.84 -1.67
CA TRP A 236 -15.57 8.07 -2.42
C TRP A 236 -15.76 8.58 -3.86
N GLU A 237 -15.82 9.90 -4.07
CA GLU A 237 -15.88 10.50 -5.42
C GLU A 237 -14.69 10.07 -6.27
N ILE A 238 -13.48 10.08 -5.72
CA ILE A 238 -12.27 9.63 -6.42
C ILE A 238 -12.37 8.15 -6.79
N LEU A 239 -12.77 7.29 -5.84
CA LEU A 239 -12.95 5.86 -6.08
C LEU A 239 -14.01 5.60 -7.17
N GLN A 240 -15.13 6.32 -7.15
CA GLN A 240 -16.16 6.21 -8.20
C GLN A 240 -15.64 6.66 -9.57
N GLY A 241 -14.75 7.64 -9.64
CA GLY A 241 -14.10 8.07 -10.87
C GLY A 241 -13.28 6.97 -11.57
N PHE A 242 -12.88 5.93 -10.85
CA PHE A 242 -12.15 4.79 -11.42
C PHE A 242 -13.06 3.66 -11.95
N ARG A 243 -14.39 3.81 -11.79
CA ARG A 243 -15.36 2.77 -12.14
C ARG A 243 -15.51 2.55 -13.64
N ASP A 244 -15.55 3.64 -14.40
CA ASP A 244 -16.08 3.63 -15.78
C ASP A 244 -15.07 3.16 -16.84
N ASP A 245 -13.79 3.10 -16.52
CA ASP A 245 -12.73 2.77 -17.48
C ASP A 245 -12.21 1.32 -17.37
N GLY A 246 -12.71 0.54 -16.41
CA GLY A 246 -12.40 -0.88 -16.28
C GLY A 246 -10.97 -1.18 -15.84
N ARG A 247 -10.23 -0.16 -15.32
CA ARG A 247 -8.87 -0.33 -14.82
C ARG A 247 -8.77 -1.35 -13.70
N VAL A 248 -7.61 -1.97 -13.56
CA VAL A 248 -7.29 -2.80 -12.41
C VAL A 248 -6.96 -1.90 -11.22
N LEU A 249 -7.55 -2.17 -10.07
CA LEU A 249 -7.24 -1.50 -8.81
C LEU A 249 -6.38 -2.42 -7.92
N LEU A 250 -5.37 -1.83 -7.30
CA LEU A 250 -4.46 -2.52 -6.39
C LEU A 250 -4.53 -1.89 -5.00
N GLY A 251 -4.66 -2.74 -3.98
CA GLY A 251 -4.70 -2.28 -2.59
C GLY A 251 -3.66 -2.99 -1.72
N PRO A 252 -2.94 -2.24 -0.85
CA PRO A 252 -1.89 -2.79 0.02
C PRO A 252 -2.43 -3.73 1.09
N LEU A 253 -3.67 -3.47 1.56
CA LEU A 253 -4.31 -4.17 2.68
C LEU A 253 -5.33 -5.22 2.22
N TRP A 254 -5.48 -5.41 0.92
CA TRP A 254 -6.46 -6.33 0.38
C TRP A 254 -5.98 -7.77 0.49
N PRO A 255 -6.85 -8.75 0.84
CA PRO A 255 -6.48 -10.15 0.81
C PRO A 255 -6.03 -10.59 -0.59
N SER A 256 -5.34 -11.72 -0.68
CA SER A 256 -4.88 -12.25 -1.97
C SER A 256 -6.01 -12.37 -2.98
N PRO A 257 -5.78 -11.95 -4.23
CA PRO A 257 -4.51 -11.53 -4.84
C PRO A 257 -4.17 -10.03 -4.69
N GLY A 258 -4.94 -9.23 -3.97
CA GLY A 258 -4.69 -7.80 -3.75
C GLY A 258 -5.09 -6.89 -4.93
N ILE A 259 -5.85 -7.43 -5.88
CA ILE A 259 -6.29 -6.74 -7.10
C ILE A 259 -7.78 -6.96 -7.35
N GLY A 260 -8.40 -6.02 -8.04
CA GLY A 260 -9.79 -6.11 -8.47
C GLY A 260 -10.16 -5.04 -9.49
N ARG A 261 -11.36 -5.12 -10.06
CA ARG A 261 -11.91 -4.11 -10.98
C ARG A 261 -13.42 -4.12 -11.02
N TRP A 262 -14.02 -3.03 -11.48
CA TRP A 262 -15.44 -3.05 -11.84
C TRP A 262 -15.66 -3.72 -13.20
N HIS A 263 -16.68 -4.57 -13.23
CA HIS A 263 -17.20 -5.17 -14.45
C HIS A 263 -18.72 -5.35 -14.32
N ASN A 264 -19.49 -4.92 -15.30
CA ASN A 264 -20.96 -4.99 -15.31
C ASN A 264 -21.59 -4.45 -14.01
N ASP A 265 -21.19 -3.26 -13.60
CA ASP A 265 -21.66 -2.56 -12.40
C ASP A 265 -21.35 -3.23 -11.04
N ALA A 266 -20.60 -4.32 -11.02
CA ALA A 266 -20.13 -4.99 -9.82
C ALA A 266 -18.60 -4.92 -9.69
N PHE A 267 -18.12 -4.79 -8.46
CA PHE A 267 -16.68 -4.90 -8.19
C PHE A 267 -16.32 -6.37 -8.02
N HIS A 268 -15.32 -6.81 -8.73
CA HIS A 268 -14.80 -8.18 -8.72
C HIS A 268 -13.35 -8.19 -8.25
N VAL A 269 -13.01 -9.19 -7.45
CA VAL A 269 -11.63 -9.45 -7.00
C VAL A 269 -11.10 -10.70 -7.66
N GLY A 270 -9.79 -10.76 -7.89
CA GLY A 270 -9.12 -11.96 -8.40
C GLY A 270 -8.27 -11.73 -9.64
N ALA A 271 -7.52 -12.77 -10.03
CA ALA A 271 -6.64 -12.76 -11.19
C ALA A 271 -7.38 -12.58 -12.51
N ASP A 272 -8.60 -13.10 -12.63
CA ASP A 272 -9.49 -12.89 -13.79
C ASP A 272 -9.89 -11.41 -13.96
N SER A 273 -9.61 -10.58 -12.95
CA SER A 273 -9.75 -9.13 -13.00
C SER A 273 -8.56 -8.43 -13.68
N ALA A 274 -7.49 -9.15 -14.03
CA ALA A 274 -6.20 -8.58 -14.47
C ALA A 274 -5.95 -8.64 -15.98
N VAL A 275 -6.96 -8.92 -16.82
CA VAL A 275 -6.81 -8.92 -18.30
C VAL A 275 -7.89 -8.09 -18.96
#